data_b44133eb39118766807b93c8a9281f14
#
_entry.id   b44133eb39118766807b93c8a9281f14
#
_cell.length_a   1.000
_cell.length_b   1.000
_cell.length_c   1.000
_cell.angle_alpha   90.00
_cell.angle_beta   90.00
_cell.angle_gamma   90.00
#
_symmetry.space_group_name_H-M   'P 1'
#
loop_
_entity.id
_entity.type
_entity.pdbx_description
1 polymer ?
#
loop_
_entity_poly.entity_id
_entity_poly.type
_entity_poly.pdbx_seq_one_letter_code
_entity_poly.pdbx_strand_id
1 'polypeptide(L)'
;DSDVDYAQALMQLFDLPTNKVAHSIAKPETKVATASSANHVEADGVRPVADHTLDVVEPEHFSGRTIRLGTRRSKLARSQSTAIAHQLAALTGWRVEIVEVVTEGDVNMSPLTGFGGTGVFVSAVRQALHQGKIDIAVHSLKDLPTTPEAGIQMAAIPPRVDPADVLIGRDGLSFAELPAGSVVGTGSPRRAVQLRAARPDIEVRGVRGNVDTRIAHVRDGRLDAVVLAAAGVRRIGRLAEATDSLDFDTMLPAPGQGALAVETRGADSPFALDNEVMEADAEVRTQLKRLHDETTDLAVTCERAILSRAEAGCSAPIGALATIQGSDFVVDAVMADDDGKLARTRQVAPLPTTPDVDLDSGSANQLSITGKELARLADELGTAAAEDLLGQLGIDPAQSADHLTPVKVQEQV
;
A
#
# COMPACT_ATOMS: atom_id res chain seq x y z
N ASP A 1 -22.80 -7.41 -17.90
CA ASP A 1 -22.83 -8.39 -16.82
C ASP A 1 -21.52 -8.44 -16.00
N SER A 2 -20.37 -8.01 -16.55
CA SER A 2 -19.08 -8.02 -15.84
C SER A 2 -18.87 -6.87 -14.84
N ASP A 3 -19.54 -5.74 -15.01
CA ASP A 3 -19.32 -4.54 -14.20
C ASP A 3 -20.16 -4.53 -12.91
N VAL A 4 -21.32 -5.21 -12.92
CA VAL A 4 -22.18 -5.35 -11.74
C VAL A 4 -21.57 -6.34 -10.74
N ASP A 5 -20.95 -7.43 -11.22
CA ASP A 5 -20.24 -8.41 -10.39
C ASP A 5 -19.02 -7.79 -9.69
N TYR A 6 -18.35 -6.83 -10.34
CA TYR A 6 -17.16 -6.19 -9.81
C TYR A 6 -17.48 -5.21 -8.65
N ALA A 7 -18.57 -4.44 -8.78
CA ALA A 7 -19.02 -3.55 -7.71
C ALA A 7 -19.52 -4.32 -6.48
N GLN A 8 -20.23 -5.44 -6.69
CA GLN A 8 -20.66 -6.34 -5.62
C GLN A 8 -19.49 -7.06 -4.94
N ALA A 9 -18.49 -7.48 -5.71
CA ALA A 9 -17.25 -8.04 -5.17
C ALA A 9 -16.45 -7.00 -4.34
N LEU A 10 -16.44 -5.73 -4.74
CA LEU A 10 -15.81 -4.65 -3.97
C LEU A 10 -16.55 -4.37 -2.65
N MET A 11 -17.89 -4.43 -2.63
CA MET A 11 -18.66 -4.24 -1.40
C MET A 11 -18.48 -5.39 -0.39
N GLN A 12 -18.35 -6.64 -0.86
CA GLN A 12 -18.02 -7.79 -0.02
C GLN A 12 -16.56 -7.73 0.52
N LEU A 13 -15.69 -7.02 -0.16
CA LEU A 13 -14.28 -6.87 0.20
C LEU A 13 -14.07 -6.01 1.45
N PHE A 14 -15.04 -5.17 1.80
CA PHE A 14 -14.92 -4.17 2.87
C PHE A 14 -15.99 -4.31 3.96
N ASP A 15 -16.72 -5.44 4.03
CA ASP A 15 -17.81 -5.69 5.00
C ASP A 15 -18.87 -4.56 5.07
N LEU A 16 -19.10 -3.87 3.95
CA LEU A 16 -20.10 -2.80 3.89
C LEU A 16 -21.53 -3.39 3.85
N PRO A 17 -22.49 -2.81 4.58
CA PRO A 17 -23.86 -3.33 4.62
C PRO A 17 -24.50 -3.27 3.24
N THR A 18 -24.93 -4.44 2.76
CA THR A 18 -25.65 -4.61 1.49
C THR A 18 -27.06 -4.04 1.61
N ASN A 19 -27.24 -2.75 1.35
CA ASN A 19 -28.57 -2.21 1.05
C ASN A 19 -28.87 -2.45 -0.43
N LYS A 20 -30.00 -3.08 -0.68
CA LYS A 20 -30.51 -3.46 -2.00
C LYS A 20 -30.56 -2.27 -2.94
N VAL A 21 -29.64 -2.22 -3.92
CA VAL A 21 -29.75 -1.32 -5.06
C VAL A 21 -30.50 -2.07 -6.16
N ALA A 22 -31.76 -1.68 -6.37
CA ALA A 22 -32.57 -2.15 -7.46
C ALA A 22 -32.19 -1.45 -8.77
N HIS A 23 -32.16 -2.24 -9.83
CA HIS A 23 -31.87 -1.92 -11.21
C HIS A 23 -32.46 -0.62 -11.75
N SER A 24 -31.64 0.22 -12.34
CA SER A 24 -31.96 0.95 -13.58
C SER A 24 -30.65 1.43 -14.25
N ILE A 25 -30.19 0.68 -15.24
CA ILE A 25 -29.10 1.13 -16.11
C ILE A 25 -29.66 1.26 -17.53
N ALA A 26 -29.86 2.51 -17.97
CA ALA A 26 -30.04 2.84 -19.37
C ALA A 26 -28.67 2.98 -20.04
N LYS A 27 -28.47 2.30 -21.17
CA LYS A 27 -27.24 2.38 -21.97
C LYS A 27 -27.05 3.79 -22.56
N PRO A 28 -25.86 4.42 -22.43
CA PRO A 28 -25.57 5.62 -23.22
C PRO A 28 -25.10 5.25 -24.62
N GLU A 29 -25.73 5.88 -25.60
CA GLU A 29 -25.30 5.86 -27.02
C GLU A 29 -23.98 6.62 -27.19
N THR A 30 -23.04 5.99 -27.87
CA THR A 30 -21.71 6.55 -28.22
C THR A 30 -21.88 7.60 -29.32
N LYS A 31 -21.70 8.88 -29.00
CA LYS A 31 -21.42 9.92 -29.97
C LYS A 31 -19.92 10.24 -30.00
N VAL A 32 -19.29 9.84 -31.07
CA VAL A 32 -17.92 10.23 -31.40
C VAL A 32 -17.94 11.69 -31.89
N ALA A 33 -17.30 12.57 -31.13
CA ALA A 33 -17.02 13.95 -31.59
C ALA A 33 -15.56 14.04 -32.02
N THR A 34 -15.37 14.27 -33.30
CA THR A 34 -14.07 14.61 -33.92
C THR A 34 -13.69 16.05 -33.54
N ALA A 35 -12.59 16.26 -32.84
CA ALA A 35 -12.00 17.57 -32.65
C ALA A 35 -10.68 17.69 -33.38
N SER A 36 -10.63 18.76 -34.17
CA SER A 36 -9.58 19.22 -35.07
C SER A 36 -8.30 19.64 -34.32
N SER A 37 -7.18 19.30 -34.95
CA SER A 37 -5.82 19.68 -34.58
C SER A 37 -5.53 21.18 -34.72
N ALA A 38 -4.85 21.76 -33.71
CA ALA A 38 -4.03 22.95 -33.90
C ALA A 38 -2.65 22.72 -33.24
N ASN A 39 -1.63 22.66 -34.07
CA ASN A 39 -0.22 22.60 -33.70
C ASN A 39 0.27 23.95 -33.20
N HIS A 40 0.87 23.98 -31.98
CA HIS A 40 1.95 24.92 -31.67
C HIS A 40 3.13 24.15 -31.09
N VAL A 41 4.26 24.26 -31.79
CA VAL A 41 5.55 23.73 -31.39
C VAL A 41 6.30 24.85 -30.68
N GLU A 42 6.70 24.67 -29.44
CA GLU A 42 7.83 25.35 -28.82
C GLU A 42 8.66 24.41 -27.98
N ALA A 43 9.96 24.67 -27.98
CA ALA A 43 11.05 23.77 -27.65
C ALA A 43 11.30 23.58 -26.16
N ASP A 44 12.01 22.48 -25.88
CA ASP A 44 12.73 22.03 -24.69
C ASP A 44 11.96 21.22 -23.64
N GLY A 45 12.25 19.91 -23.71
CA GLY A 45 12.54 19.00 -22.62
C GLY A 45 11.40 18.62 -21.70
N VAL A 46 10.81 17.47 -21.91
CA VAL A 46 9.79 16.79 -21.10
C VAL A 46 8.37 17.29 -21.36
N ARG A 47 7.75 16.70 -22.36
CA ARG A 47 6.30 16.88 -22.56
C ARG A 47 5.56 16.35 -21.34
N PRO A 48 4.69 17.16 -20.68
CA PRO A 48 3.75 16.59 -19.74
C PRO A 48 2.83 15.66 -20.52
N VAL A 49 2.87 14.36 -20.18
CA VAL A 49 1.88 13.41 -20.71
C VAL A 49 0.54 13.88 -20.18
N ALA A 50 -0.43 14.05 -21.06
CA ALA A 50 -1.74 14.55 -20.72
C ALA A 50 -2.40 13.62 -19.68
N ASP A 51 -2.78 14.17 -18.54
CA ASP A 51 -3.56 13.47 -17.53
C ASP A 51 -4.95 13.23 -18.15
N HIS A 52 -5.35 11.97 -18.26
CA HIS A 52 -6.65 11.58 -18.80
C HIS A 52 -7.53 11.08 -17.67
N THR A 53 -8.75 11.58 -17.58
CA THR A 53 -9.79 10.99 -16.73
C THR A 53 -10.11 9.59 -17.25
N LEU A 54 -9.89 8.57 -16.39
CA LEU A 54 -10.13 7.17 -16.73
C LEU A 54 -11.56 6.75 -16.46
N ASP A 55 -12.14 7.29 -15.38
CA ASP A 55 -13.44 6.90 -14.86
C ASP A 55 -14.01 8.01 -13.98
N VAL A 56 -15.33 8.00 -13.77
CA VAL A 56 -16.04 8.93 -12.89
C VAL A 56 -16.97 8.15 -11.99
N VAL A 57 -16.76 8.28 -10.68
CA VAL A 57 -17.64 7.73 -9.67
C VAL A 57 -18.68 8.76 -9.30
N GLU A 58 -19.91 8.50 -9.73
CA GLU A 58 -21.06 9.33 -9.39
C GLU A 58 -21.62 8.96 -8.03
N PRO A 59 -21.91 9.94 -7.14
CA PRO A 59 -22.59 9.68 -5.88
C PRO A 59 -24.09 9.44 -6.11
N GLU A 60 -24.75 8.78 -5.17
CA GLU A 60 -26.22 8.62 -5.21
C GLU A 60 -26.93 9.99 -5.19
N HIS A 61 -26.39 10.93 -4.40
CA HIS A 61 -26.88 12.31 -4.31
C HIS A 61 -25.72 13.28 -4.47
N PHE A 62 -25.67 14.00 -5.60
CA PHE A 62 -24.60 14.93 -5.88
C PHE A 62 -24.70 16.22 -5.04
N SER A 63 -23.68 16.50 -4.26
CA SER A 63 -23.58 17.67 -3.37
C SER A 63 -22.98 18.94 -4.02
N GLY A 64 -22.78 18.93 -5.34
CA GLY A 64 -22.27 20.08 -6.10
C GLY A 64 -20.74 20.12 -6.23
N ARG A 65 -19.99 19.19 -5.63
CA ARG A 65 -18.52 19.17 -5.67
C ARG A 65 -17.98 18.00 -6.48
N THR A 66 -16.95 18.28 -7.27
CA THR A 66 -16.15 17.28 -7.99
C THR A 66 -14.72 17.31 -7.47
N ILE A 67 -14.11 16.12 -7.25
CA ILE A 67 -12.72 15.95 -6.84
C ILE A 67 -11.99 15.05 -7.82
N ARG A 68 -10.69 15.27 -8.00
CA ARG A 68 -9.81 14.49 -8.85
C ARG A 68 -8.94 13.59 -7.98
N LEU A 69 -9.08 12.27 -8.19
CA LEU A 69 -8.31 11.25 -7.51
C LEU A 69 -7.28 10.67 -8.49
N GLY A 70 -6.00 10.92 -8.22
CA GLY A 70 -4.92 10.42 -9.03
C GLY A 70 -4.62 8.94 -8.81
N THR A 71 -4.39 8.21 -9.90
CA THR A 71 -4.01 6.80 -9.87
C THR A 71 -2.96 6.48 -10.91
N ARG A 72 -2.16 5.43 -10.66
CA ARG A 72 -1.27 4.86 -11.67
C ARG A 72 -2.06 3.98 -12.65
N ARG A 73 -1.46 3.73 -13.83
CA ARG A 73 -2.06 2.94 -14.91
C ARG A 73 -2.32 1.48 -14.56
N SER A 74 -1.60 0.90 -13.58
CA SER A 74 -1.72 -0.52 -13.28
C SER A 74 -3.13 -0.92 -12.80
N LYS A 75 -3.60 -2.11 -13.20
CA LYS A 75 -4.89 -2.66 -12.79
C LYS A 75 -5.08 -2.63 -11.27
N LEU A 76 -4.01 -2.95 -10.52
CA LEU A 76 -4.05 -2.94 -9.06
C LEU A 76 -4.23 -1.51 -8.51
N ALA A 77 -3.46 -0.52 -8.99
CA ALA A 77 -3.58 0.86 -8.53
C ALA A 77 -4.98 1.43 -8.85
N ARG A 78 -5.48 1.18 -10.05
CA ARG A 78 -6.84 1.58 -10.44
C ARG A 78 -7.89 0.99 -9.51
N SER A 79 -7.83 -0.32 -9.23
CA SER A 79 -8.75 -0.99 -8.30
C SER A 79 -8.73 -0.36 -6.91
N GLN A 80 -7.54 -0.03 -6.39
CA GLN A 80 -7.38 0.65 -5.10
C GLN A 80 -8.02 2.03 -5.10
N SER A 81 -7.73 2.82 -6.12
CA SER A 81 -8.25 4.19 -6.27
C SER A 81 -9.77 4.20 -6.45
N THR A 82 -10.31 3.28 -7.25
CA THR A 82 -11.76 3.14 -7.46
C THR A 82 -12.48 2.79 -6.15
N ALA A 83 -11.92 1.90 -5.32
CA ALA A 83 -12.50 1.56 -4.03
C ALA A 83 -12.58 2.77 -3.08
N ILE A 84 -11.53 3.58 -3.01
CA ILE A 84 -11.54 4.83 -2.21
C ILE A 84 -12.50 5.86 -2.81
N ALA A 85 -12.57 5.98 -4.13
CA ALA A 85 -13.48 6.89 -4.81
C ALA A 85 -14.96 6.57 -4.47
N HIS A 86 -15.35 5.29 -4.50
CA HIS A 86 -16.70 4.88 -4.11
C HIS A 86 -17.02 5.18 -2.65
N GLN A 87 -16.09 4.89 -1.72
CA GLN A 87 -16.29 5.21 -0.31
C GLN A 87 -16.44 6.71 -0.09
N LEU A 88 -15.59 7.51 -0.72
CA LEU A 88 -15.65 8.96 -0.60
C LEU A 88 -16.95 9.53 -1.20
N ALA A 89 -17.34 9.09 -2.40
CA ALA A 89 -18.59 9.50 -3.04
C ALA A 89 -19.80 9.17 -2.17
N ALA A 90 -19.87 7.97 -1.58
CA ALA A 90 -20.94 7.56 -0.67
C ALA A 90 -20.98 8.39 0.63
N LEU A 91 -19.82 8.75 1.18
CA LEU A 91 -19.73 9.50 2.43
C LEU A 91 -20.06 10.99 2.27
N THR A 92 -19.77 11.58 1.11
CA THR A 92 -19.76 13.04 0.93
C THR A 92 -20.80 13.54 -0.06
N GLY A 93 -21.28 12.68 -0.95
CA GLY A 93 -22.06 13.09 -2.11
C GLY A 93 -21.20 13.80 -3.18
N TRP A 94 -19.86 13.67 -3.14
CA TRP A 94 -18.99 14.25 -4.14
C TRP A 94 -18.85 13.34 -5.36
N ARG A 95 -18.76 13.95 -6.53
CA ARG A 95 -18.32 13.26 -7.73
C ARG A 95 -16.81 13.07 -7.66
N VAL A 96 -16.31 11.88 -7.95
CA VAL A 96 -14.88 11.58 -7.93
C VAL A 96 -14.41 11.18 -9.32
N GLU A 97 -13.59 12.02 -9.92
CA GLU A 97 -12.94 11.74 -11.21
C GLU A 97 -11.62 11.02 -10.96
N ILE A 98 -11.47 9.83 -11.53
CA ILE A 98 -10.22 9.05 -11.45
C ILE A 98 -9.30 9.47 -12.60
N VAL A 99 -8.18 10.10 -12.25
CA VAL A 99 -7.23 10.67 -13.20
C VAL A 99 -5.98 9.79 -13.29
N GLU A 100 -5.63 9.34 -14.50
CA GLU A 100 -4.38 8.61 -14.73
C GLU A 100 -3.19 9.56 -14.66
N VAL A 101 -2.26 9.26 -13.75
CA VAL A 101 -0.95 9.91 -13.67
C VAL A 101 0.08 8.97 -14.27
N VAL A 102 0.65 9.36 -15.41
CA VAL A 102 1.69 8.57 -16.08
C VAL A 102 3.03 8.82 -15.40
N THR A 103 3.68 7.75 -14.97
CA THR A 103 4.98 7.81 -14.30
C THR A 103 6.09 7.39 -15.26
N GLU A 104 7.30 7.94 -15.08
CA GLU A 104 8.47 7.51 -15.87
C GLU A 104 8.73 5.99 -15.73
N GLY A 105 8.43 5.42 -14.56
CA GLY A 105 8.54 3.98 -14.32
C GLY A 105 7.50 3.13 -15.06
N ASP A 106 6.40 3.73 -15.53
CA ASP A 106 5.42 3.04 -16.38
C ASP A 106 5.85 3.04 -17.86
N VAL A 107 6.77 3.93 -18.23
CA VAL A 107 7.30 4.08 -19.61
C VAL A 107 8.66 3.39 -19.77
N ASN A 108 9.48 3.37 -18.72
CA ASN A 108 10.86 2.87 -18.78
C ASN A 108 10.99 1.54 -18.03
N MET A 109 11.15 0.43 -18.76
CA MET A 109 11.32 -0.94 -18.24
C MET A 109 12.75 -1.24 -17.77
N SER A 110 13.63 -0.23 -17.67
CA SER A 110 15.01 -0.41 -17.21
C SER A 110 15.08 -0.90 -15.75
N PRO A 111 16.17 -1.57 -15.33
CA PRO A 111 16.32 -2.05 -13.97
C PRO A 111 16.15 -0.94 -12.94
N LEU A 112 15.26 -1.13 -11.96
CA LEU A 112 14.99 -0.18 -10.87
C LEU A 112 16.23 0.11 -9.99
N THR A 113 17.28 -0.71 -10.09
CA THR A 113 18.55 -0.54 -9.38
C THR A 113 19.38 0.67 -9.82
N GLY A 114 19.03 1.28 -10.98
CA GLY A 114 19.71 2.49 -11.49
C GLY A 114 18.98 3.81 -11.22
N PHE A 115 17.71 3.76 -10.83
CA PHE A 115 16.84 4.93 -10.60
C PHE A 115 16.17 4.81 -9.24
N GLY A 116 16.82 5.09 -8.14
CA GLY A 116 16.21 5.39 -6.83
C GLY A 116 15.03 4.56 -6.31
N GLY A 117 14.80 3.33 -6.79
CA GLY A 117 13.80 2.41 -6.24
C GLY A 117 12.32 2.81 -6.48
N THR A 118 11.41 2.30 -5.64
CA THR A 118 9.96 2.53 -5.66
C THR A 118 9.54 4.00 -5.56
N GLY A 119 10.43 4.89 -5.11
CA GLY A 119 10.20 6.34 -5.01
C GLY A 119 9.82 7.01 -6.34
N VAL A 120 10.29 6.52 -7.49
CA VAL A 120 9.98 7.08 -8.82
C VAL A 120 8.48 7.06 -9.12
N PHE A 121 7.78 6.02 -8.69
CA PHE A 121 6.33 5.88 -8.90
C PHE A 121 5.49 6.78 -7.99
N VAL A 122 5.98 7.04 -6.79
CA VAL A 122 5.32 7.92 -5.82
C VAL A 122 5.52 9.37 -6.21
N SER A 123 6.73 9.74 -6.65
CA SER A 123 7.12 11.11 -6.96
C SER A 123 6.23 11.75 -8.04
N ALA A 124 5.89 11.04 -9.10
CA ALA A 124 5.04 11.60 -10.16
C ALA A 124 3.61 11.89 -9.70
N VAL A 125 3.03 11.01 -8.85
CA VAL A 125 1.68 11.23 -8.31
C VAL A 125 1.69 12.38 -7.30
N ARG A 126 2.71 12.47 -6.43
CA ARG A 126 2.89 13.60 -5.52
C ARG A 126 3.15 14.91 -6.26
N GLN A 127 3.90 14.87 -7.37
CA GLN A 127 4.06 16.04 -8.23
C GLN A 127 2.73 16.51 -8.83
N ALA A 128 1.83 15.60 -9.22
CA ALA A 128 0.50 15.97 -9.68
C ALA A 128 -0.36 16.62 -8.57
N LEU A 129 -0.20 16.18 -7.29
CA LEU A 129 -0.78 16.87 -6.14
C LEU A 129 -0.21 18.29 -5.99
N HIS A 130 1.12 18.46 -6.01
CA HIS A 130 1.79 19.76 -5.91
C HIS A 130 1.39 20.72 -7.02
N GLN A 131 1.13 20.20 -8.23
CA GLN A 131 0.69 20.99 -9.38
C GLN A 131 -0.81 21.27 -9.40
N GLY A 132 -1.58 20.79 -8.42
CA GLY A 132 -3.03 20.95 -8.38
C GLY A 132 -3.77 20.22 -9.51
N LYS A 133 -3.12 19.24 -10.17
CA LYS A 133 -3.77 18.42 -11.21
C LYS A 133 -4.71 17.39 -10.64
N ILE A 134 -4.42 16.93 -9.45
CA ILE A 134 -5.24 16.03 -8.64
C ILE A 134 -5.38 16.58 -7.22
N ASP A 135 -6.40 16.14 -6.50
CA ASP A 135 -6.71 16.60 -5.15
C ASP A 135 -6.40 15.52 -4.11
N ILE A 136 -6.44 14.25 -4.53
CA ILE A 136 -6.21 13.06 -3.71
C ILE A 136 -5.30 12.10 -4.48
N ALA A 137 -4.37 11.45 -3.77
CA ALA A 137 -3.58 10.33 -4.27
C ALA A 137 -3.80 9.08 -3.41
N VAL A 138 -3.87 7.91 -4.03
CA VAL A 138 -4.00 6.63 -3.32
C VAL A 138 -2.81 5.75 -3.64
N HIS A 139 -2.17 5.23 -2.59
CA HIS A 139 -0.99 4.37 -2.68
C HIS A 139 -1.17 3.09 -1.87
N SER A 140 -0.52 2.00 -2.29
CA SER A 140 -0.20 0.93 -1.36
C SER A 140 0.80 1.45 -0.35
N LEU A 141 0.48 1.42 0.95
CA LEU A 141 1.31 2.06 1.99
C LEU A 141 2.75 1.51 2.03
N LYS A 142 2.92 0.21 1.78
CA LYS A 142 4.24 -0.44 1.72
C LYS A 142 5.18 0.12 0.65
N ASP A 143 4.65 0.81 -0.36
CA ASP A 143 5.42 1.38 -1.46
C ASP A 143 5.82 2.85 -1.20
N LEU A 144 5.28 3.46 -0.12
CA LEU A 144 5.60 4.83 0.28
C LEU A 144 6.91 4.87 1.08
N PRO A 145 7.81 5.83 0.79
CA PRO A 145 8.96 6.12 1.65
C PRO A 145 8.52 6.42 3.09
N THR A 146 9.39 6.14 4.05
CA THR A 146 9.14 6.50 5.46
C THR A 146 9.35 7.99 5.72
N THR A 147 10.23 8.62 4.95
CA THR A 147 10.50 10.05 5.04
C THR A 147 9.29 10.86 4.54
N PRO A 148 8.76 11.79 5.33
CA PRO A 148 7.72 12.71 4.90
C PRO A 148 8.18 13.58 3.73
N GLU A 149 7.25 13.97 2.86
CA GLU A 149 7.49 14.94 1.79
C GLU A 149 6.83 16.27 2.14
N ALA A 150 7.60 17.36 2.07
CA ALA A 150 7.08 18.69 2.36
C ALA A 150 5.91 19.05 1.44
N GLY A 151 4.85 19.63 2.00
CA GLY A 151 3.65 20.00 1.25
C GLY A 151 2.71 18.85 0.90
N ILE A 152 3.02 17.60 1.32
CA ILE A 152 2.13 16.44 1.21
C ILE A 152 1.77 15.93 2.60
N GLN A 153 0.49 15.61 2.78
CA GLN A 153 -0.03 15.07 4.03
C GLN A 153 -0.75 13.75 3.79
N MET A 154 -0.44 12.74 4.58
CA MET A 154 -1.24 11.53 4.69
C MET A 154 -2.54 11.88 5.43
N ALA A 155 -3.65 11.93 4.71
CA ALA A 155 -4.94 12.38 5.24
C ALA A 155 -5.75 11.24 5.86
N ALA A 156 -5.55 9.99 5.36
CA ALA A 156 -6.19 8.81 5.92
C ALA A 156 -5.40 7.54 5.60
N ILE A 157 -5.51 6.59 6.52
CA ILE A 157 -5.14 5.19 6.35
C ILE A 157 -6.42 4.39 6.59
N PRO A 158 -7.09 3.90 5.54
CA PRO A 158 -8.31 3.10 5.68
C PRO A 158 -8.04 1.73 6.33
N PRO A 159 -9.09 1.01 6.77
CA PRO A 159 -8.95 -0.33 7.34
C PRO A 159 -8.09 -1.25 6.47
N ARG A 160 -7.14 -1.93 7.11
CA ARG A 160 -6.19 -2.84 6.47
C ARG A 160 -6.92 -4.10 6.00
N VAL A 161 -6.64 -4.54 4.78
CA VAL A 161 -7.00 -5.90 4.35
C VAL A 161 -5.89 -6.87 4.73
N ASP A 162 -6.16 -8.18 4.57
CA ASP A 162 -5.24 -9.26 4.91
C ASP A 162 -3.79 -8.97 4.49
N PRO A 163 -2.83 -8.84 5.43
CA PRO A 163 -1.43 -8.57 5.15
C PRO A 163 -0.63 -9.80 4.69
N ALA A 164 -1.20 -11.01 4.74
CA ALA A 164 -0.50 -12.23 4.41
C ALA A 164 0.07 -12.26 2.98
N ASP A 165 1.07 -13.09 2.79
CA ASP A 165 1.52 -13.51 1.47
C ASP A 165 0.87 -14.85 1.11
N VAL A 166 0.51 -15.01 -0.16
CA VAL A 166 -0.07 -16.25 -0.68
C VAL A 166 0.84 -16.87 -1.70
N LEU A 167 0.83 -18.21 -1.74
CA LEU A 167 1.46 -19.01 -2.77
C LEU A 167 0.43 -19.36 -3.86
N ILE A 168 0.85 -19.26 -5.10
CA ILE A 168 0.15 -19.86 -6.24
C ILE A 168 1.07 -20.95 -6.79
N GLY A 169 0.79 -22.18 -6.41
CA GLY A 169 1.56 -23.37 -6.79
C GLY A 169 0.99 -24.06 -8.03
N ARG A 170 1.87 -24.62 -8.84
CA ARG A 170 1.47 -25.49 -9.95
C ARG A 170 0.71 -26.70 -9.40
N ASP A 171 -0.26 -27.17 -10.13
CA ASP A 171 -1.08 -28.35 -9.82
C ASP A 171 -1.81 -28.28 -8.45
N GLY A 172 -1.99 -27.06 -7.91
CA GLY A 172 -2.68 -26.84 -6.66
C GLY A 172 -1.85 -27.11 -5.39
N LEU A 173 -0.54 -27.31 -5.53
CA LEU A 173 0.35 -27.64 -4.40
C LEU A 173 0.49 -26.47 -3.42
N SER A 174 0.44 -26.79 -2.13
CA SER A 174 0.80 -25.89 -1.04
C SER A 174 2.32 -25.72 -0.92
N PHE A 175 2.79 -24.78 -0.10
CA PHE A 175 4.21 -24.56 0.14
C PHE A 175 4.92 -25.78 0.73
N ALA A 176 4.24 -26.50 1.64
CA ALA A 176 4.76 -27.70 2.26
C ALA A 176 4.85 -28.89 1.27
N GLU A 177 3.95 -28.96 0.30
CA GLU A 177 3.86 -30.05 -0.68
C GLU A 177 4.79 -29.85 -1.89
N LEU A 178 5.39 -28.67 -2.06
CA LEU A 178 6.34 -28.43 -3.14
C LEU A 178 7.51 -29.44 -3.06
N PRO A 179 7.83 -30.17 -4.15
CA PRO A 179 8.99 -31.07 -4.19
C PRO A 179 10.32 -30.33 -3.92
N ALA A 180 11.30 -31.04 -3.38
CA ALA A 180 12.66 -30.52 -3.30
C ALA A 180 13.19 -30.14 -4.71
N GLY A 181 13.89 -29.02 -4.79
CA GLY A 181 14.34 -28.41 -6.05
C GLY A 181 13.28 -27.60 -6.79
N SER A 182 12.05 -27.45 -6.26
CA SER A 182 11.04 -26.60 -6.88
C SER A 182 11.51 -25.16 -6.99
N VAL A 183 11.17 -24.52 -8.12
CA VAL A 183 11.52 -23.12 -8.41
C VAL A 183 10.38 -22.21 -7.99
N VAL A 184 10.60 -21.39 -6.95
CA VAL A 184 9.63 -20.44 -6.41
C VAL A 184 9.99 -19.01 -6.80
N GLY A 185 9.09 -18.33 -7.50
CA GLY A 185 9.29 -16.97 -8.02
C GLY A 185 8.95 -15.89 -7.00
N THR A 186 9.84 -14.93 -6.80
CA THR A 186 9.54 -13.67 -6.09
C THR A 186 10.50 -12.56 -6.52
N GLY A 187 9.99 -11.32 -6.62
CA GLY A 187 10.83 -10.13 -6.80
C GLY A 187 11.13 -9.39 -5.49
N SER A 188 10.75 -9.96 -4.34
CA SER A 188 10.92 -9.33 -3.03
C SER A 188 12.08 -9.96 -2.26
N PRO A 189 13.13 -9.20 -1.92
CA PRO A 189 14.23 -9.68 -1.08
C PRO A 189 13.74 -10.22 0.26
N ARG A 190 12.78 -9.56 0.89
CA ARG A 190 12.13 -10.00 2.12
C ARG A 190 11.54 -11.42 2.03
N ARG A 191 10.82 -11.70 0.93
CA ARG A 191 10.27 -13.04 0.70
C ARG A 191 11.37 -14.04 0.42
N ALA A 192 12.34 -13.67 -0.38
CA ALA A 192 13.41 -14.57 -0.80
C ALA A 192 14.20 -15.12 0.41
N VAL A 193 14.56 -14.26 1.38
CA VAL A 193 15.31 -14.70 2.55
C VAL A 193 14.46 -15.59 3.46
N GLN A 194 13.18 -15.30 3.65
CA GLN A 194 12.29 -16.10 4.47
C GLN A 194 11.95 -17.44 3.83
N LEU A 195 11.72 -17.49 2.52
CA LEU A 195 11.52 -18.76 1.78
C LEU A 195 12.74 -19.68 1.88
N ARG A 196 13.95 -19.15 1.68
CA ARG A 196 15.19 -19.91 1.80
C ARG A 196 15.43 -20.43 3.22
N ALA A 197 15.08 -19.62 4.22
CA ALA A 197 15.19 -20.04 5.62
C ALA A 197 14.19 -21.15 5.98
N ALA A 198 12.95 -21.05 5.49
CA ALA A 198 11.90 -22.04 5.74
C ALA A 198 12.10 -23.35 4.93
N ARG A 199 12.56 -23.26 3.68
CA ARG A 199 12.76 -24.38 2.75
C ARG A 199 14.10 -24.23 2.01
N PRO A 200 15.22 -24.62 2.63
CA PRO A 200 16.55 -24.56 1.99
C PRO A 200 16.68 -25.47 0.77
N ASP A 201 15.77 -26.41 0.60
CA ASP A 201 15.72 -27.38 -0.48
C ASP A 201 15.04 -26.89 -1.76
N ILE A 202 14.47 -25.66 -1.76
CA ILE A 202 13.86 -25.04 -2.94
C ILE A 202 14.80 -23.99 -3.57
N GLU A 203 14.59 -23.73 -4.86
CA GLU A 203 15.26 -22.65 -5.58
C GLU A 203 14.38 -21.39 -5.56
N VAL A 204 14.89 -20.25 -5.06
CA VAL A 204 14.18 -18.97 -5.11
C VAL A 204 14.72 -18.12 -6.24
N ARG A 205 13.85 -17.81 -7.22
CA ARG A 205 14.20 -17.08 -8.45
C ARG A 205 13.50 -15.73 -8.54
N GLY A 206 14.22 -14.73 -9.05
CA GLY A 206 13.69 -13.37 -9.27
C GLY A 206 12.66 -13.33 -10.39
N VAL A 207 11.50 -12.71 -10.13
CA VAL A 207 10.48 -12.48 -11.15
C VAL A 207 10.01 -11.03 -11.15
N ARG A 208 9.76 -10.49 -12.34
CA ARG A 208 9.26 -9.15 -12.58
C ARG A 208 7.88 -9.16 -13.24
N GLY A 209 7.32 -7.99 -13.42
CA GLY A 209 6.01 -7.79 -14.02
C GLY A 209 4.88 -7.62 -13.00
N ASN A 210 3.69 -7.40 -13.50
CA ASN A 210 2.48 -7.30 -12.69
C ASN A 210 2.04 -8.68 -12.16
N VAL A 211 0.98 -8.70 -11.36
CA VAL A 211 0.45 -9.94 -10.76
C VAL A 211 0.09 -10.96 -11.85
N ASP A 212 -0.60 -10.53 -12.91
CA ASP A 212 -1.02 -11.43 -14.00
C ASP A 212 0.18 -12.09 -14.70
N THR A 213 1.22 -11.30 -15.00
CA THR A 213 2.46 -11.82 -15.63
C THR A 213 3.15 -12.85 -14.73
N ARG A 214 3.25 -12.58 -13.42
CA ARG A 214 3.90 -13.49 -12.48
C ARG A 214 3.15 -14.80 -12.33
N ILE A 215 1.83 -14.77 -12.30
CA ILE A 215 0.99 -15.98 -12.26
C ILE A 215 1.13 -16.77 -13.59
N ALA A 216 1.22 -16.06 -14.72
CA ALA A 216 1.44 -16.73 -16.02
C ALA A 216 2.72 -17.57 -16.04
N HIS A 217 3.80 -17.16 -15.36
CA HIS A 217 5.03 -17.98 -15.29
C HIS A 217 4.81 -19.35 -14.64
N VAL A 218 3.91 -19.47 -13.66
CA VAL A 218 3.54 -20.77 -13.06
C VAL A 218 2.73 -21.59 -14.06
N ARG A 219 1.71 -20.98 -14.66
CA ARG A 219 0.87 -21.67 -15.64
C ARG A 219 1.65 -22.15 -16.86
N ASP A 220 2.64 -21.36 -17.30
CA ASP A 220 3.49 -21.68 -18.46
C ASP A 220 4.63 -22.66 -18.11
N GLY A 221 4.72 -23.14 -16.85
CA GLY A 221 5.71 -24.12 -16.40
C GLY A 221 7.13 -23.56 -16.24
N ARG A 222 7.30 -22.23 -16.24
CA ARG A 222 8.60 -21.58 -16.00
C ARG A 222 8.96 -21.51 -14.51
N LEU A 223 7.95 -21.58 -13.65
CA LEU A 223 8.06 -21.65 -12.20
C LEU A 223 7.16 -22.76 -11.68
N ASP A 224 7.52 -23.34 -10.54
CA ASP A 224 6.66 -24.28 -9.82
C ASP A 224 5.66 -23.54 -8.91
N ALA A 225 6.04 -22.37 -8.41
CA ALA A 225 5.15 -21.50 -7.64
C ALA A 225 5.58 -20.03 -7.71
N VAL A 226 4.67 -19.13 -7.34
CA VAL A 226 4.96 -17.70 -7.13
C VAL A 226 4.37 -17.23 -5.82
N VAL A 227 5.08 -16.36 -5.09
CA VAL A 227 4.59 -15.75 -3.86
C VAL A 227 4.19 -14.30 -4.10
N LEU A 228 2.96 -13.97 -3.75
CA LEU A 228 2.32 -12.67 -3.96
C LEU A 228 1.63 -12.18 -2.67
N ALA A 229 1.39 -10.86 -2.55
CA ALA A 229 0.58 -10.34 -1.44
C ALA A 229 -0.90 -10.70 -1.65
N ALA A 230 -1.54 -11.29 -0.65
CA ALA A 230 -2.98 -11.63 -0.66
C ALA A 230 -3.84 -10.44 -1.07
N ALA A 231 -3.59 -9.27 -0.47
CA ALA A 231 -4.26 -8.01 -0.78
C ALA A 231 -4.22 -7.67 -2.29
N GLY A 232 -3.06 -7.86 -2.93
CA GLY A 232 -2.90 -7.57 -4.35
C GLY A 232 -3.68 -8.55 -5.24
N VAL A 233 -3.59 -9.84 -4.93
CA VAL A 233 -4.29 -10.92 -5.66
C VAL A 233 -5.81 -10.78 -5.50
N ARG A 234 -6.28 -10.48 -4.29
CA ARG A 234 -7.70 -10.23 -3.98
C ARG A 234 -8.24 -9.03 -4.78
N ARG A 235 -7.52 -7.89 -4.78
CA ARG A 235 -7.95 -6.65 -5.45
C ARG A 235 -8.10 -6.77 -6.97
N ILE A 236 -7.47 -7.75 -7.59
CA ILE A 236 -7.64 -8.04 -9.02
C ILE A 236 -8.58 -9.23 -9.29
N GLY A 237 -9.27 -9.74 -8.25
CA GLY A 237 -10.26 -10.81 -8.36
C GLY A 237 -9.68 -12.21 -8.57
N ARG A 238 -8.39 -12.45 -8.20
CA ARG A 238 -7.70 -13.72 -8.46
C ARG A 238 -7.34 -14.53 -7.21
N LEU A 239 -7.89 -14.17 -6.03
CA LEU A 239 -7.56 -14.85 -4.78
C LEU A 239 -7.87 -16.36 -4.81
N ALA A 240 -8.87 -16.79 -5.58
CA ALA A 240 -9.23 -18.19 -5.75
C ALA A 240 -8.12 -19.04 -6.42
N GLU A 241 -7.11 -18.41 -7.03
CA GLU A 241 -5.94 -19.11 -7.60
C GLU A 241 -4.84 -19.38 -6.56
N ALA A 242 -4.94 -18.77 -5.35
CA ALA A 242 -4.02 -19.07 -4.27
C ALA A 242 -4.21 -20.51 -3.79
N THR A 243 -3.11 -21.26 -3.75
CA THR A 243 -3.08 -22.66 -3.32
C THR A 243 -2.69 -22.80 -1.85
N ASP A 244 -2.07 -21.73 -1.30
CA ASP A 244 -1.70 -21.67 0.10
C ASP A 244 -1.66 -20.22 0.61
N SER A 245 -1.92 -20.03 1.90
CA SER A 245 -1.69 -18.77 2.62
C SER A 245 -0.56 -18.98 3.61
N LEU A 246 0.56 -18.29 3.37
CA LEU A 246 1.74 -18.47 4.21
C LEU A 246 1.50 -17.86 5.59
N ASP A 247 1.67 -18.69 6.64
CA ASP A 247 1.56 -18.23 8.01
C ASP A 247 2.65 -17.21 8.37
N PHE A 248 2.43 -16.43 9.44
CA PHE A 248 3.36 -15.36 9.84
C PHE A 248 4.62 -15.89 10.52
N ASP A 249 4.64 -17.13 10.98
CA ASP A 249 5.85 -17.79 11.47
C ASP A 249 6.80 -18.06 10.30
N THR A 250 6.27 -18.42 9.15
CA THR A 250 7.00 -18.67 7.91
C THR A 250 7.32 -17.39 7.15
N MET A 251 6.34 -16.47 7.04
CA MET A 251 6.41 -15.31 6.14
C MET A 251 5.80 -14.05 6.75
N LEU A 252 6.61 -13.25 7.45
CA LEU A 252 6.19 -11.93 7.87
C LEU A 252 6.04 -10.99 6.66
N PRO A 253 4.94 -10.21 6.61
CA PRO A 253 4.64 -9.32 5.49
C PRO A 253 5.62 -8.13 5.40
N ALA A 254 5.57 -7.41 4.29
CA ALA A 254 6.24 -6.12 4.20
C ALA A 254 5.56 -5.12 5.14
N PRO A 255 6.31 -4.21 5.81
CA PRO A 255 5.73 -3.13 6.60
C PRO A 255 4.68 -2.36 5.80
N GLY A 256 3.46 -2.25 6.35
CA GLY A 256 2.31 -1.62 5.70
C GLY A 256 1.64 -2.46 4.59
N GLN A 257 1.99 -3.75 4.41
CA GLN A 257 1.33 -4.60 3.42
C GLN A 257 -0.16 -4.75 3.73
N GLY A 258 -1.02 -4.62 2.72
CA GLY A 258 -2.48 -4.67 2.87
C GLY A 258 -3.12 -3.31 3.15
N ALA A 259 -2.40 -2.36 3.73
CA ALA A 259 -2.88 -1.01 3.98
C ALA A 259 -2.77 -0.10 2.75
N LEU A 260 -3.68 0.87 2.66
CA LEU A 260 -3.63 1.97 1.71
C LEU A 260 -3.26 3.27 2.43
N ALA A 261 -2.61 4.17 1.72
CA ALA A 261 -2.41 5.55 2.12
C ALA A 261 -3.18 6.47 1.20
N VAL A 262 -3.92 7.41 1.79
CA VAL A 262 -4.61 8.47 1.06
C VAL A 262 -3.90 9.78 1.36
N GLU A 263 -3.24 10.35 0.34
CA GLU A 263 -2.48 11.58 0.46
C GLU A 263 -3.23 12.76 -0.19
N THR A 264 -3.00 13.95 0.36
CA THR A 264 -3.46 15.24 -0.15
C THR A 264 -2.35 16.26 -0.05
N ARG A 265 -2.58 17.46 -0.60
CA ARG A 265 -1.75 18.63 -0.27
C ARG A 265 -1.84 18.94 1.23
N GLY A 266 -0.72 19.25 1.84
CA GLY A 266 -0.61 19.77 3.19
C GLY A 266 -0.85 21.28 3.23
N ALA A 267 -1.00 21.82 4.44
CA ALA A 267 -1.15 23.27 4.64
C ALA A 267 0.11 24.08 4.27
N ASP A 268 1.27 23.41 4.24
CA ASP A 268 2.57 23.94 3.83
C ASP A 268 2.89 23.72 2.34
N SER A 269 1.92 23.23 1.57
CA SER A 269 2.08 23.03 0.13
C SER A 269 2.36 24.35 -0.59
N PRO A 270 3.35 24.42 -1.48
CA PRO A 270 3.61 25.62 -2.27
C PRO A 270 2.44 25.98 -3.20
N PHE A 271 1.52 25.04 -3.47
CA PHE A 271 0.30 25.27 -4.24
C PHE A 271 -0.81 25.92 -3.38
N ALA A 272 -0.72 25.84 -2.06
CA ALA A 272 -1.70 26.38 -1.13
C ALA A 272 -1.51 27.90 -0.84
N LEU A 273 -1.01 28.67 -1.80
CA LEU A 273 -0.85 30.13 -1.66
C LEU A 273 -2.15 30.90 -1.80
N ASP A 274 -3.20 30.25 -2.35
CA ASP A 274 -4.54 30.81 -2.50
C ASP A 274 -5.44 30.32 -1.36
N ASN A 275 -6.12 31.23 -0.68
CA ASN A 275 -6.99 30.90 0.45
C ASN A 275 -8.14 29.96 0.04
N GLU A 276 -8.71 30.12 -1.16
CA GLU A 276 -9.79 29.24 -1.65
C GLU A 276 -9.29 27.80 -1.80
N VAL A 277 -8.07 27.62 -2.32
CA VAL A 277 -7.43 26.29 -2.44
C VAL A 277 -7.16 25.71 -1.06
N MET A 278 -6.66 26.51 -0.11
CA MET A 278 -6.39 26.06 1.26
C MET A 278 -7.67 25.58 1.97
N GLU A 279 -8.77 26.33 1.84
CA GLU A 279 -10.06 25.95 2.42
C GLU A 279 -10.62 24.67 1.78
N ALA A 280 -10.52 24.59 0.44
CA ALA A 280 -10.93 23.42 -0.30
C ALA A 280 -10.14 22.16 0.11
N ASP A 281 -8.82 22.26 0.23
CA ASP A 281 -7.97 21.15 0.68
C ASP A 281 -8.24 20.78 2.15
N ALA A 282 -8.53 21.76 3.01
CA ALA A 282 -8.89 21.51 4.41
C ALA A 282 -10.21 20.73 4.53
N GLU A 283 -11.19 21.04 3.69
CA GLU A 283 -12.45 20.29 3.61
C GLU A 283 -12.20 18.86 3.13
N VAL A 284 -11.39 18.66 2.08
CA VAL A 284 -11.00 17.33 1.59
C VAL A 284 -10.38 16.51 2.71
N ARG A 285 -9.39 17.06 3.42
CA ARG A 285 -8.76 16.39 4.56
C ARG A 285 -9.75 16.04 5.67
N THR A 286 -10.72 16.92 5.95
CA THR A 286 -11.75 16.67 6.96
C THR A 286 -12.63 15.50 6.59
N GLN A 287 -13.04 15.39 5.32
CA GLN A 287 -13.85 14.26 4.88
C GLN A 287 -13.05 12.95 4.81
N LEU A 288 -11.79 13.00 4.38
CA LEU A 288 -10.93 11.82 4.32
C LEU A 288 -10.65 11.22 5.69
N LYS A 289 -10.60 12.02 6.77
CA LYS A 289 -10.49 11.49 8.14
C LYS A 289 -11.60 10.50 8.51
N ARG A 290 -12.74 10.54 7.85
CA ARG A 290 -13.83 9.57 8.06
C ARG A 290 -13.53 8.18 7.48
N LEU A 291 -12.53 8.08 6.60
CA LEU A 291 -12.02 6.81 6.07
C LEU A 291 -10.86 6.26 6.92
N HIS A 292 -10.34 7.05 7.84
CA HIS A 292 -9.18 6.66 8.65
C HIS A 292 -9.54 5.59 9.69
N ASP A 293 -8.66 4.60 9.84
CA ASP A 293 -8.77 3.54 10.84
C ASP A 293 -7.56 3.61 11.79
N GLU A 294 -7.84 3.96 13.04
CA GLU A 294 -6.81 4.17 14.05
C GLU A 294 -6.02 2.89 14.39
N THR A 295 -6.67 1.74 14.32
CA THR A 295 -6.01 0.43 14.58
C THR A 295 -5.00 0.11 13.50
N THR A 296 -5.38 0.32 12.24
CA THR A 296 -4.47 0.15 11.11
C THR A 296 -3.33 1.15 11.18
N ASP A 297 -3.61 2.44 11.48
CA ASP A 297 -2.58 3.47 11.58
C ASP A 297 -1.57 3.16 12.68
N LEU A 298 -2.03 2.76 13.86
CA LEU A 298 -1.17 2.32 14.95
C LEU A 298 -0.22 1.19 14.52
N ALA A 299 -0.79 0.15 13.90
CA ALA A 299 -0.02 -1.00 13.44
C ALA A 299 1.04 -0.62 12.40
N VAL A 300 0.64 0.10 11.36
CA VAL A 300 1.57 0.44 10.27
C VAL A 300 2.58 1.51 10.66
N THR A 301 2.28 2.37 11.62
CA THR A 301 3.22 3.31 12.23
C THR A 301 4.36 2.54 12.89
N CYS A 302 4.06 1.53 13.71
CA CYS A 302 5.05 0.65 14.33
C CYS A 302 5.90 -0.09 13.28
N GLU A 303 5.26 -0.70 12.30
CA GLU A 303 5.96 -1.44 11.23
C GLU A 303 6.89 -0.53 10.41
N ARG A 304 6.46 0.70 10.12
CA ARG A 304 7.25 1.68 9.36
C ARG A 304 8.38 2.29 10.17
N ALA A 305 8.24 2.37 11.50
CA ALA A 305 9.32 2.80 12.40
C ALA A 305 10.52 1.86 12.31
N ILE A 306 10.29 0.55 12.09
CA ILE A 306 11.37 -0.43 11.86
C ILE A 306 12.18 -0.06 10.60
N LEU A 307 11.50 0.23 9.48
CA LEU A 307 12.17 0.67 8.25
C LEU A 307 12.93 1.98 8.44
N SER A 308 12.31 2.93 9.12
CA SER A 308 12.88 4.26 9.36
C SER A 308 14.15 4.16 10.22
N ARG A 309 14.10 3.39 11.31
CA ARG A 309 15.22 3.22 12.23
C ARG A 309 16.39 2.44 11.60
N ALA A 310 16.06 1.50 10.71
CA ALA A 310 17.06 0.75 9.96
C ALA A 310 17.59 1.52 8.74
N GLU A 311 17.19 2.78 8.53
CA GLU A 311 17.51 3.59 7.35
C GLU A 311 17.28 2.84 6.03
N ALA A 312 16.31 1.94 6.04
CA ALA A 312 16.07 0.97 4.99
C ALA A 312 14.97 1.43 4.04
N GLY A 313 15.19 1.21 2.75
CA GLY A 313 14.17 1.45 1.73
C GLY A 313 13.15 0.30 1.61
N CYS A 314 12.11 0.51 0.80
CA CYS A 314 11.07 -0.51 0.53
C CYS A 314 11.61 -1.83 -0.08
N SER A 315 12.87 -1.84 -0.52
CA SER A 315 13.54 -3.03 -1.10
C SER A 315 14.36 -3.81 -0.07
N ALA A 316 14.45 -3.34 1.17
CA ALA A 316 15.20 -4.03 2.22
C ALA A 316 14.57 -5.40 2.55
N PRO A 317 15.37 -6.37 2.99
CA PRO A 317 14.89 -7.69 3.40
C PRO A 317 14.27 -7.66 4.81
N ILE A 318 13.28 -6.79 5.03
CA ILE A 318 12.61 -6.55 6.30
C ILE A 318 11.13 -6.93 6.18
N GLY A 319 10.67 -7.76 7.13
CA GLY A 319 9.26 -8.08 7.34
C GLY A 319 8.81 -7.62 8.71
N ALA A 320 7.56 -7.15 8.83
CA ALA A 320 6.99 -6.78 10.12
C ALA A 320 5.47 -6.90 10.09
N LEU A 321 4.92 -7.28 11.24
CA LEU A 321 3.49 -7.31 11.50
C LEU A 321 3.21 -6.85 12.92
N ALA A 322 2.55 -5.71 13.07
CA ALA A 322 2.07 -5.24 14.35
C ALA A 322 0.59 -5.54 14.53
N THR A 323 0.20 -5.99 15.70
CA THR A 323 -1.16 -6.41 16.05
C THR A 323 -1.52 -6.03 17.47
N ILE A 324 -2.82 -5.86 17.73
CA ILE A 324 -3.35 -5.75 19.09
C ILE A 324 -3.79 -7.15 19.55
N GLN A 325 -3.26 -7.62 20.67
CA GLN A 325 -3.57 -8.93 21.25
C GLN A 325 -4.06 -8.76 22.70
N GLY A 326 -5.37 -8.69 22.89
CA GLY A 326 -5.96 -8.34 24.17
C GLY A 326 -5.62 -6.90 24.57
N SER A 327 -4.90 -6.74 25.69
CA SER A 327 -4.40 -5.44 26.17
C SER A 327 -3.01 -5.08 25.68
N ASP A 328 -2.39 -5.94 24.86
CA ASP A 328 -1.02 -5.77 24.44
C ASP A 328 -0.95 -5.34 22.97
N PHE A 329 -0.02 -4.45 22.70
CA PHE A 329 0.41 -4.11 21.36
C PHE A 329 1.69 -4.88 21.06
N VAL A 330 1.66 -5.71 20.03
CA VAL A 330 2.70 -6.68 19.70
C VAL A 330 3.23 -6.42 18.31
N VAL A 331 4.55 -6.46 18.12
CA VAL A 331 5.16 -6.49 16.80
C VAL A 331 6.08 -7.69 16.66
N ASP A 332 5.83 -8.48 15.64
CA ASP A 332 6.73 -9.52 15.13
C ASP A 332 7.50 -8.95 13.94
N ALA A 333 8.82 -9.07 13.94
CA ALA A 333 9.66 -8.54 12.89
C ALA A 333 10.82 -9.48 12.50
N VAL A 334 11.25 -9.36 11.26
CA VAL A 334 12.36 -10.10 10.67
C VAL A 334 13.22 -9.18 9.83
N MET A 335 14.53 -9.38 9.87
CA MET A 335 15.51 -8.65 9.07
C MET A 335 16.62 -9.61 8.62
N ALA A 336 17.14 -9.41 7.44
CA ALA A 336 18.32 -10.15 6.99
C ALA A 336 19.43 -9.18 6.55
N ASP A 337 20.67 -9.60 6.73
CA ASP A 337 21.85 -8.91 6.21
C ASP A 337 22.14 -9.29 4.74
N ASP A 338 23.20 -8.72 4.18
CA ASP A 338 23.64 -8.95 2.80
C ASP A 338 24.04 -10.41 2.52
N ASP A 339 24.48 -11.13 3.56
CA ASP A 339 24.85 -12.55 3.49
C ASP A 339 23.60 -13.45 3.59
N GLY A 340 22.42 -12.87 3.87
CA GLY A 340 21.17 -13.57 4.05
C GLY A 340 20.99 -14.20 5.43
N LYS A 341 21.82 -13.83 6.42
CA LYS A 341 21.62 -14.20 7.82
C LYS A 341 20.37 -13.51 8.34
N LEU A 342 19.45 -14.28 8.89
CA LEU A 342 18.14 -13.83 9.30
C LEU A 342 18.05 -13.66 10.81
N ALA A 343 17.62 -12.48 11.26
CA ALA A 343 17.27 -12.19 12.64
C ALA A 343 15.75 -12.06 12.78
N ARG A 344 15.21 -12.47 13.93
CA ARG A 344 13.78 -12.32 14.25
C ARG A 344 13.63 -11.76 15.66
N THR A 345 12.60 -10.94 15.85
CA THR A 345 12.24 -10.39 17.16
C THR A 345 10.73 -10.33 17.33
N ARG A 346 10.31 -10.40 18.60
CA ARG A 346 8.95 -10.09 19.02
C ARG A 346 9.03 -9.11 20.16
N GLN A 347 8.43 -7.93 19.99
CA GLN A 347 8.33 -6.91 21.02
C GLN A 347 6.88 -6.74 21.45
N VAL A 348 6.68 -6.47 22.73
CA VAL A 348 5.35 -6.36 23.35
C VAL A 348 5.33 -5.14 24.25
N ALA A 349 4.31 -4.33 24.13
CA ALA A 349 4.04 -3.23 25.03
C ALA A 349 2.55 -3.23 25.42
N PRO A 350 2.21 -2.94 26.70
CA PRO A 350 0.81 -2.80 27.08
C PRO A 350 0.22 -1.57 26.39
N LEU A 351 -1.00 -1.71 25.87
CA LEU A 351 -1.77 -0.55 25.44
C LEU A 351 -2.09 0.31 26.66
N PRO A 352 -1.96 1.64 26.54
CA PRO A 352 -2.35 2.52 27.62
C PRO A 352 -3.83 2.29 27.96
N THR A 353 -4.13 2.03 29.21
CA THR A 353 -5.51 1.96 29.70
C THR A 353 -5.96 3.35 30.14
N THR A 354 -7.20 3.74 29.80
CA THR A 354 -7.83 4.87 30.50
C THR A 354 -7.90 4.49 31.96
N PRO A 355 -7.43 5.34 32.92
CA PRO A 355 -7.67 5.09 34.34
C PRO A 355 -9.19 4.92 34.54
N ASP A 356 -9.59 3.91 35.33
CA ASP A 356 -10.99 3.75 35.70
C ASP A 356 -11.53 5.09 36.21
N VAL A 357 -12.46 5.67 35.46
CA VAL A 357 -13.14 6.90 35.91
C VAL A 357 -14.06 6.45 37.02
N ASP A 358 -13.72 6.83 38.26
CA ASP A 358 -14.60 6.70 39.41
C ASP A 358 -15.87 7.51 39.08
N LEU A 359 -16.95 6.82 38.72
CA LEU A 359 -18.22 7.41 38.28
C LEU A 359 -18.93 8.24 39.36
N ASP A 360 -18.41 8.23 40.62
CA ASP A 360 -18.96 8.95 41.76
C ASP A 360 -18.41 10.39 41.93
N SER A 361 -17.34 10.76 41.22
CA SER A 361 -16.78 12.10 41.33
C SER A 361 -17.15 12.94 40.10
N GLY A 362 -18.29 13.55 40.04
CA GLY A 362 -18.82 14.41 38.96
C GLY A 362 -17.88 15.40 38.24
N SER A 363 -16.62 15.05 38.04
CA SER A 363 -15.58 15.79 37.33
C SER A 363 -15.25 15.05 36.03
N ALA A 364 -15.88 15.47 34.96
CA ALA A 364 -15.65 14.99 33.60
C ALA A 364 -14.27 15.46 33.09
N ASN A 365 -13.19 14.87 33.61
CA ASN A 365 -11.87 14.94 33.02
C ASN A 365 -11.55 13.55 32.46
N GLN A 366 -12.24 13.17 31.37
CA GLN A 366 -11.86 12.03 30.55
C GLN A 366 -10.47 12.29 30.00
N LEU A 367 -9.45 11.73 30.62
CA LEU A 367 -8.14 11.51 30.00
C LEU A 367 -8.32 10.43 28.92
N SER A 368 -8.91 10.83 27.78
CA SER A 368 -8.85 9.99 26.60
C SER A 368 -7.39 9.88 26.19
N ILE A 369 -6.89 8.65 26.00
CA ILE A 369 -5.58 8.40 25.40
C ILE A 369 -5.56 9.16 24.08
N THR A 370 -4.60 10.05 23.91
CA THR A 370 -4.52 10.86 22.70
C THR A 370 -3.93 10.00 21.57
N GLY A 371 -4.37 10.22 20.33
CA GLY A 371 -3.75 9.56 19.18
C GLY A 371 -2.23 9.79 19.10
N LYS A 372 -1.73 10.90 19.71
CA LYS A 372 -0.29 11.17 19.85
C LYS A 372 0.44 10.19 20.77
N GLU A 373 -0.19 9.78 21.87
CA GLU A 373 0.40 8.81 22.79
C GLU A 373 0.47 7.42 22.17
N LEU A 374 -0.56 7.03 21.43
CA LEU A 374 -0.57 5.79 20.66
C LEU A 374 0.48 5.79 19.55
N ALA A 375 0.58 6.89 18.79
CA ALA A 375 1.60 7.02 17.75
C ALA A 375 3.03 6.97 18.33
N ARG A 376 3.26 7.58 19.50
CA ARG A 376 4.55 7.49 20.19
C ARG A 376 4.85 6.07 20.64
N LEU A 377 3.89 5.36 21.23
CA LEU A 377 4.05 3.95 21.62
C LEU A 377 4.41 3.08 20.41
N ALA A 378 3.74 3.29 19.29
CA ALA A 378 4.00 2.54 18.06
C ALA A 378 5.40 2.79 17.52
N ASP A 379 5.84 4.04 17.49
CA ASP A 379 7.18 4.44 17.05
C ASP A 379 8.27 3.87 17.96
N GLU A 380 8.11 4.00 19.28
CA GLU A 380 9.04 3.45 20.27
C GLU A 380 9.16 1.92 20.17
N LEU A 381 8.04 1.21 20.02
CA LEU A 381 8.04 -0.25 19.90
C LEU A 381 8.71 -0.71 18.59
N GLY A 382 8.41 -0.05 17.49
CA GLY A 382 9.03 -0.34 16.19
C GLY A 382 10.53 -0.04 16.19
N THR A 383 10.94 1.07 16.82
CA THR A 383 12.34 1.43 16.98
C THR A 383 13.09 0.39 17.81
N ALA A 384 12.51 -0.06 18.92
CA ALA A 384 13.11 -1.11 19.77
C ALA A 384 13.25 -2.44 19.01
N ALA A 385 12.25 -2.80 18.20
CA ALA A 385 12.32 -4.00 17.36
C ALA A 385 13.46 -3.90 16.31
N ALA A 386 13.64 -2.75 15.69
CA ALA A 386 14.74 -2.53 14.74
C ALA A 386 16.11 -2.61 15.39
N GLU A 387 16.27 -2.00 16.58
CA GLU A 387 17.53 -2.03 17.33
C GLU A 387 17.92 -3.44 17.77
N ASP A 388 16.94 -4.22 18.22
CA ASP A 388 17.17 -5.63 18.58
C ASP A 388 17.61 -6.45 17.35
N LEU A 389 16.96 -6.29 16.20
CA LEU A 389 17.30 -6.97 14.95
C LEU A 389 18.70 -6.60 14.45
N LEU A 390 19.05 -5.31 14.44
CA LEU A 390 20.37 -4.82 14.07
C LEU A 390 21.44 -5.37 15.01
N GLY A 391 21.18 -5.39 16.32
CA GLY A 391 22.06 -5.97 17.32
C GLY A 391 22.32 -7.45 17.10
N GLN A 392 21.30 -8.26 16.79
CA GLN A 392 21.41 -9.69 16.47
C GLN A 392 22.25 -9.94 15.21
N LEU A 393 22.19 -9.03 14.23
CA LEU A 393 23.00 -9.09 13.01
C LEU A 393 24.41 -8.54 13.19
N GLY A 394 24.67 -7.78 14.27
CA GLY A 394 25.93 -7.12 14.54
C GLY A 394 26.14 -5.88 13.63
N ILE A 395 25.06 -5.26 13.19
CA ILE A 395 25.05 -4.08 12.33
C ILE A 395 24.96 -2.82 13.19
N ASP A 396 25.88 -1.88 12.99
CA ASP A 396 25.78 -0.54 13.58
C ASP A 396 24.58 0.18 12.96
N PRO A 397 23.62 0.69 13.76
CA PRO A 397 22.49 1.45 13.24
C PRO A 397 22.84 2.64 12.34
N ALA A 398 24.03 3.25 12.56
CA ALA A 398 24.51 4.35 11.72
C ALA A 398 25.05 3.89 10.34
N GLN A 399 25.20 2.59 10.12
CA GLN A 399 25.71 1.98 8.89
C GLN A 399 24.70 0.99 8.27
N SER A 400 23.50 0.94 8.81
CA SER A 400 22.51 -0.08 8.44
C SER A 400 22.12 -0.04 6.96
N ALA A 401 22.07 1.14 6.35
CA ALA A 401 21.76 1.30 4.93
C ALA A 401 22.75 0.56 4.01
N ASP A 402 24.02 0.46 4.41
CA ASP A 402 25.08 -0.21 3.65
C ASP A 402 25.00 -1.74 3.74
N HIS A 403 24.41 -2.26 4.81
CA HIS A 403 24.34 -3.70 5.12
C HIS A 403 22.98 -4.34 4.86
N LEU A 404 21.95 -3.56 4.56
CA LEU A 404 20.60 -4.03 4.29
C LEU A 404 20.24 -3.91 2.80
N THR A 405 21.23 -4.15 1.95
CA THR A 405 21.03 -4.13 0.51
C THR A 405 20.21 -5.35 0.04
N PRO A 406 19.46 -5.25 -1.07
CA PRO A 406 18.69 -6.37 -1.56
C PRO A 406 19.58 -7.57 -1.86
N VAL A 407 19.39 -8.69 -1.17
CA VAL A 407 20.02 -9.96 -1.52
C VAL A 407 19.76 -10.25 -2.99
N LYS A 408 20.80 -10.39 -3.80
CA LYS A 408 20.67 -10.62 -5.24
C LYS A 408 19.89 -11.91 -5.48
N VAL A 409 18.65 -11.78 -5.91
CA VAL A 409 17.88 -12.88 -6.44
C VAL A 409 18.29 -12.99 -7.91
N GLN A 410 18.86 -14.13 -8.33
CA GLN A 410 19.27 -14.33 -9.71
C GLN A 410 18.08 -14.09 -10.65
N GLU A 411 18.21 -13.07 -11.51
CA GLU A 411 17.19 -12.74 -12.50
C GLU A 411 17.38 -13.69 -13.70
N GLN A 412 16.48 -14.66 -13.84
CA GLN A 412 16.35 -15.45 -15.07
C GLN A 412 14.94 -16.02 -15.17
N VAL A 413 13.94 -15.20 -15.51
CA VAL A 413 12.73 -15.71 -16.20
C VAL A 413 12.23 -14.63 -17.14
#